data_5ab92f5a8a4db760814ac0e2f09d0eb2
#
_entry.id   5ab92f5a8a4db760814ac0e2f09d0eb2
#
_cell.length_a   1.000
_cell.length_b   1.000
_cell.length_c   1.000
_cell.angle_alpha   90.00
_cell.angle_beta   90.00
_cell.angle_gamma   90.00
#
_symmetry.space_group_name_H-M   'P 1'
#
loop_
_entity.id
_entity.type
_entity.pdbx_description
1 polymer ?
#
loop_
_entity_poly.entity_id
_entity_poly.type
_entity_poly.pdbx_seq_one_letter_code
_entity_poly.pdbx_strand_id
1 'polypeptide(L)'
;MAYDLKDINFRTVSDPKGFIDECDGVYAKRVETAADMIIENSRRSPIVLLSGPSGSGKTTTARKISEALERRGVRAHYVGMDDYFRTVDPATAPRTPEGDIDFESPLCLDMELLNDHFSMLAEGKRIYIPKYEFSRRMRVIEPSKSIKLKKDEIVVFEGIHALNDLITQKHPDAFKLYISARSNVEFNGEVVFKGTWFRLIRRTVRDYKFRGADPDQTLSMWANVRRGEKANISPFKNKADFQFDSSFPYEMAVMNEAATKLFSSIPEGIERYDELRQVLPALQLFGVIDESLVAPDALIREFIGGGEYE
;
A
#
# COMPACT_ATOMS: atom_id res chain seq x y z
N MET A 1 -11.07 -7.59 -12.38
CA MET A 1 -12.53 -7.63 -12.06
C MET A 1 -13.03 -6.20 -12.08
N ALA A 2 -14.31 -5.99 -12.41
CA ALA A 2 -14.95 -4.69 -12.27
C ALA A 2 -16.14 -4.85 -11.33
N TYR A 3 -16.48 -3.77 -10.62
CA TYR A 3 -17.65 -3.68 -9.76
C TYR A 3 -18.78 -2.99 -10.52
N ASP A 4 -20.03 -3.38 -10.28
CA ASP A 4 -21.21 -2.73 -10.86
C ASP A 4 -21.65 -1.56 -9.97
N LEU A 5 -21.73 -0.35 -10.52
CA LEU A 5 -22.15 0.85 -9.81
C LEU A 5 -23.60 0.75 -9.30
N LYS A 6 -24.48 0.08 -10.06
CA LYS A 6 -25.89 -0.10 -9.63
C LYS A 6 -25.98 -0.96 -8.38
N ASP A 7 -25.20 -2.07 -8.35
CA ASP A 7 -25.13 -2.94 -7.18
C ASP A 7 -24.57 -2.19 -5.96
N ILE A 8 -23.45 -1.45 -6.17
CA ILE A 8 -22.87 -0.61 -5.11
C ILE A 8 -23.91 0.33 -4.54
N ASN A 9 -24.58 1.15 -5.37
CA ASN A 9 -25.52 2.14 -4.90
C ASN A 9 -26.78 1.51 -4.28
N PHE A 10 -27.25 0.39 -4.81
CA PHE A 10 -28.36 -0.34 -4.22
C PHE A 10 -28.03 -0.81 -2.80
N ARG A 11 -26.86 -1.44 -2.62
CA ARG A 11 -26.41 -1.96 -1.32
C ARG A 11 -26.07 -0.86 -0.33
N THR A 12 -25.54 0.28 -0.81
CA THR A 12 -25.29 1.48 -0.01
C THR A 12 -26.55 1.97 0.72
N VAL A 13 -27.73 1.81 0.11
CA VAL A 13 -29.00 2.26 0.67
C VAL A 13 -29.72 1.14 1.42
N SER A 14 -29.74 -0.08 0.86
CA SER A 14 -30.56 -1.19 1.39
C SER A 14 -29.95 -1.86 2.61
N ASP A 15 -28.64 -2.06 2.66
CA ASP A 15 -27.91 -2.70 3.76
C ASP A 15 -26.43 -2.30 3.77
N PRO A 16 -26.08 -1.07 4.15
CA PRO A 16 -24.71 -0.59 4.13
C PRO A 16 -23.78 -1.38 5.06
N LYS A 17 -24.26 -1.80 6.23
CA LYS A 17 -23.44 -2.57 7.19
C LYS A 17 -23.14 -3.98 6.66
N GLY A 18 -24.16 -4.70 6.21
CA GLY A 18 -23.95 -6.04 5.60
C GLY A 18 -23.09 -5.98 4.34
N PHE A 19 -23.17 -4.88 3.56
CA PHE A 19 -22.29 -4.66 2.40
C PHE A 19 -20.83 -4.55 2.81
N ILE A 20 -20.51 -3.75 3.82
CA ILE A 20 -19.15 -3.61 4.37
C ILE A 20 -18.68 -4.96 4.89
N ASP A 21 -19.45 -5.63 5.73
CA ASP A 21 -19.06 -6.87 6.40
C ASP A 21 -18.75 -8.00 5.40
N GLU A 22 -19.55 -8.12 4.33
CA GLU A 22 -19.31 -9.10 3.28
C GLU A 22 -17.98 -8.82 2.55
N CYS A 23 -17.73 -7.55 2.17
CA CYS A 23 -16.52 -7.15 1.47
C CYS A 23 -15.27 -7.36 2.33
N ASP A 24 -15.34 -6.97 3.60
CA ASP A 24 -14.25 -7.16 4.56
C ASP A 24 -14.03 -8.65 4.84
N GLY A 25 -15.09 -9.47 4.86
CA GLY A 25 -15.01 -10.91 4.96
C GLY A 25 -14.30 -11.58 3.75
N VAL A 26 -14.55 -11.09 2.54
CA VAL A 26 -13.81 -11.55 1.34
C VAL A 26 -12.33 -11.19 1.44
N TYR A 27 -12.01 -9.99 1.89
CA TYR A 27 -10.64 -9.57 2.10
C TYR A 27 -9.95 -10.40 3.19
N ALA A 28 -10.60 -10.63 4.32
CA ALA A 28 -10.09 -11.47 5.41
C ALA A 28 -9.73 -12.88 4.93
N LYS A 29 -10.57 -13.52 4.10
CA LYS A 29 -10.28 -14.84 3.51
C LYS A 29 -9.00 -14.82 2.65
N ARG A 30 -8.73 -13.74 1.94
CA ARG A 30 -7.47 -13.58 1.18
C ARG A 30 -6.26 -13.48 2.10
N VAL A 31 -6.39 -12.76 3.23
CA VAL A 31 -5.34 -12.67 4.25
C VAL A 31 -5.04 -14.06 4.83
N GLU A 32 -6.08 -14.84 5.18
CA GLU A 32 -5.92 -16.21 5.69
C GLU A 32 -5.22 -17.11 4.65
N THR A 33 -5.63 -17.02 3.37
CA THR A 33 -4.98 -17.78 2.28
C THR A 33 -3.50 -17.41 2.15
N ALA A 34 -3.17 -16.11 2.22
CA ALA A 34 -1.77 -15.69 2.18
C ALA A 34 -0.97 -16.22 3.36
N ALA A 35 -1.53 -16.22 4.56
CA ALA A 35 -0.87 -16.77 5.75
C ALA A 35 -0.58 -18.27 5.59
N ASP A 36 -1.52 -19.06 5.06
CA ASP A 36 -1.32 -20.49 4.80
C ASP A 36 -0.18 -20.73 3.78
N MET A 37 -0.16 -19.97 2.68
CA MET A 37 0.89 -20.06 1.66
C MET A 37 2.27 -19.63 2.22
N ILE A 38 2.31 -18.60 3.07
CA ILE A 38 3.55 -18.15 3.74
C ILE A 38 4.09 -19.24 4.65
N ILE A 39 3.24 -19.90 5.44
CA ILE A 39 3.64 -21.01 6.31
C ILE A 39 4.21 -22.17 5.49
N GLU A 40 3.58 -22.51 4.39
CA GLU A 40 4.12 -23.53 3.48
C GLU A 40 5.50 -23.14 2.94
N ASN A 41 5.66 -21.87 2.50
CA ASN A 41 6.93 -21.36 1.98
C ASN A 41 8.02 -21.23 3.05
N SER A 42 7.67 -21.04 4.32
CA SER A 42 8.63 -20.82 5.41
C SER A 42 9.64 -21.96 5.59
N ARG A 43 9.32 -23.16 5.08
CA ARG A 43 10.25 -24.29 5.00
C ARG A 43 11.44 -24.04 4.08
N ARG A 44 11.31 -23.11 3.12
CA ARG A 44 12.37 -22.72 2.17
C ARG A 44 13.03 -21.41 2.58
N SER A 45 12.24 -20.44 2.99
CA SER A 45 12.72 -19.11 3.39
C SER A 45 11.82 -18.50 4.46
N PRO A 46 12.37 -17.93 5.54
CA PRO A 46 11.60 -17.22 6.54
C PRO A 46 11.22 -15.78 6.12
N ILE A 47 11.58 -15.40 4.89
CA ILE A 47 11.42 -14.01 4.40
C ILE A 47 10.18 -13.91 3.52
N VAL A 48 9.35 -12.92 3.83
CA VAL A 48 8.20 -12.50 3.03
C VAL A 48 8.44 -11.09 2.50
N LEU A 49 8.29 -10.90 1.21
CA LEU A 49 8.44 -9.63 0.50
C LEU A 49 7.06 -9.14 0.06
N LEU A 50 6.58 -8.05 0.63
CA LEU A 50 5.27 -7.50 0.35
C LEU A 50 5.42 -6.17 -0.40
N SER A 51 5.03 -6.15 -1.66
CA SER A 51 5.08 -4.98 -2.52
C SER A 51 3.70 -4.52 -2.96
N GLY A 52 3.62 -3.30 -3.41
CA GLY A 52 2.45 -2.69 -4.01
C GLY A 52 2.60 -1.18 -4.08
N PRO A 53 1.86 -0.51 -4.96
CA PRO A 53 1.98 0.93 -5.14
C PRO A 53 1.44 1.71 -3.93
N SER A 54 1.74 3.00 -3.88
CA SER A 54 1.23 3.89 -2.83
C SER A 54 -0.31 3.88 -2.79
N GLY A 55 -0.88 3.87 -1.58
CA GLY A 55 -2.33 3.81 -1.35
C GLY A 55 -2.96 2.44 -1.59
N SER A 56 -2.18 1.36 -1.66
CA SER A 56 -2.70 0.00 -1.84
C SER A 56 -3.08 -0.72 -0.53
N GLY A 57 -2.79 -0.15 0.64
CA GLY A 57 -3.07 -0.79 1.93
C GLY A 57 -2.04 -1.85 2.33
N LYS A 58 -0.78 -1.70 1.89
CA LYS A 58 0.31 -2.63 2.23
C LYS A 58 0.53 -2.78 3.72
N THR A 59 0.61 -1.67 4.43
CA THR A 59 0.96 -1.65 5.86
C THR A 59 -0.09 -2.38 6.69
N THR A 60 -1.37 -2.05 6.50
CA THR A 60 -2.47 -2.75 7.17
C THR A 60 -2.52 -4.22 6.79
N THR A 61 -2.32 -4.56 5.50
CA THR A 61 -2.32 -5.96 5.07
C THR A 61 -1.16 -6.74 5.66
N ALA A 62 0.04 -6.15 5.76
CA ALA A 62 1.18 -6.80 6.42
C ALA A 62 0.90 -7.12 7.89
N ARG A 63 0.27 -6.19 8.61
CA ARG A 63 -0.13 -6.41 10.01
C ARG A 63 -1.18 -7.51 10.14
N LYS A 64 -2.24 -7.48 9.31
CA LYS A 64 -3.27 -8.54 9.31
C LYS A 64 -2.70 -9.92 8.96
N ILE A 65 -1.76 -10.00 8.01
CA ILE A 65 -1.05 -11.25 7.71
C ILE A 65 -0.22 -11.69 8.93
N SER A 66 0.49 -10.78 9.60
CA SER A 66 1.25 -11.11 10.80
C SER A 66 0.36 -11.66 11.92
N GLU A 67 -0.81 -11.05 12.15
CA GLU A 67 -1.80 -11.55 13.12
C GLU A 67 -2.36 -12.92 12.72
N ALA A 68 -2.62 -13.13 11.42
CA ALA A 68 -3.08 -14.42 10.92
C ALA A 68 -2.02 -15.53 11.10
N LEU A 69 -0.74 -15.19 10.96
CA LEU A 69 0.39 -16.09 11.25
C LEU A 69 0.49 -16.38 12.76
N GLU A 70 0.35 -15.36 13.60
CA GLU A 70 0.38 -15.51 15.05
C GLU A 70 -0.75 -16.39 15.59
N ARG A 71 -1.98 -16.25 15.04
CA ARG A 71 -3.09 -17.15 15.37
C ARG A 71 -2.80 -18.62 15.02
N ARG A 72 -1.89 -18.88 14.09
CA ARG A 72 -1.40 -20.21 13.71
C ARG A 72 -0.17 -20.66 14.48
N GLY A 73 0.26 -19.88 15.49
CA GLY A 73 1.42 -20.14 16.31
C GLY A 73 2.76 -19.79 15.67
N VAL A 74 2.75 -19.06 14.55
CA VAL A 74 3.95 -18.59 13.84
C VAL A 74 4.18 -17.12 14.15
N ARG A 75 5.27 -16.81 14.85
CA ARG A 75 5.62 -15.43 15.15
C ARG A 75 6.14 -14.72 13.92
N ALA A 76 5.56 -13.57 13.62
CA ALA A 76 5.94 -12.71 12.49
C ALA A 76 6.55 -11.38 12.97
N HIS A 77 7.68 -11.02 12.38
CA HIS A 77 8.30 -9.70 12.55
C HIS A 77 7.96 -8.82 11.35
N TYR A 78 7.58 -7.58 11.59
CA TYR A 78 7.31 -6.60 10.54
C TYR A 78 8.48 -5.65 10.38
N VAL A 79 8.87 -5.35 9.13
CA VAL A 79 9.90 -4.38 8.76
C VAL A 79 9.42 -3.55 7.58
N GLY A 80 9.28 -2.23 7.79
CA GLY A 80 9.10 -1.28 6.71
C GLY A 80 10.42 -1.06 5.96
N MET A 81 10.43 -1.25 4.65
CA MET A 81 11.62 -0.98 3.84
C MET A 81 11.93 0.51 3.72
N ASP A 82 10.99 1.36 4.05
CA ASP A 82 11.19 2.81 4.09
C ASP A 82 12.27 3.22 5.10
N ASP A 83 12.53 2.41 6.13
CA ASP A 83 13.65 2.61 7.04
C ASP A 83 15.04 2.46 6.36
N TYR A 84 15.09 1.84 5.19
CA TYR A 84 16.32 1.63 4.42
C TYR A 84 16.63 2.74 3.42
N PHE A 85 15.86 3.84 3.39
CA PHE A 85 16.24 5.00 2.59
C PHE A 85 17.63 5.49 2.96
N ARG A 86 18.41 5.88 1.94
CA ARG A 86 19.69 6.54 2.13
C ARG A 86 19.47 8.01 2.46
N THR A 87 20.37 8.60 3.24
CA THR A 87 20.41 10.06 3.38
C THR A 87 20.46 10.70 2.01
N VAL A 88 19.58 11.66 1.75
CA VAL A 88 19.51 12.31 0.44
C VAL A 88 20.72 13.23 0.26
N ASP A 89 21.56 12.89 -0.72
CA ASP A 89 22.60 13.77 -1.23
C ASP A 89 22.11 14.38 -2.56
N PRO A 90 21.87 15.70 -2.61
CA PRO A 90 21.39 16.36 -3.82
C PRO A 90 22.28 16.19 -5.05
N ALA A 91 23.59 15.89 -4.85
CA ALA A 91 24.54 15.72 -5.95
C ALA A 91 24.42 14.35 -6.63
N THR A 92 24.03 13.31 -5.88
CA THR A 92 24.01 11.92 -6.34
C THR A 92 22.65 11.26 -6.35
N ALA A 93 21.62 11.91 -5.76
CA ALA A 93 20.27 11.39 -5.71
C ALA A 93 19.70 11.17 -7.13
N PRO A 94 18.96 10.05 -7.35
CA PRO A 94 18.26 9.81 -8.62
C PRO A 94 17.29 10.95 -8.92
N ARG A 95 17.13 11.27 -10.21
CA ARG A 95 16.30 12.39 -10.63
C ARG A 95 15.20 11.97 -11.58
N THR A 96 14.09 12.68 -11.52
CA THR A 96 13.01 12.59 -12.50
C THR A 96 13.46 13.21 -13.84
N PRO A 97 12.74 12.96 -14.94
CA PRO A 97 13.01 13.63 -16.22
C PRO A 97 12.96 15.18 -16.12
N GLU A 98 12.19 15.72 -15.17
CA GLU A 98 12.04 17.15 -14.91
C GLU A 98 13.18 17.72 -14.07
N GLY A 99 14.06 16.86 -13.52
CA GLY A 99 15.23 17.23 -12.74
C GLY A 99 15.04 17.20 -11.21
N ASP A 100 13.85 16.89 -10.73
CA ASP A 100 13.56 16.73 -9.30
C ASP A 100 14.14 15.42 -8.74
N ILE A 101 14.32 15.33 -7.42
CA ILE A 101 14.74 14.09 -6.79
C ILE A 101 13.64 13.02 -6.96
N ASP A 102 14.01 11.88 -7.51
CA ASP A 102 13.09 10.76 -7.76
C ASP A 102 13.01 9.80 -6.58
N PHE A 103 12.16 10.12 -5.59
CA PHE A 103 11.90 9.25 -4.44
C PHE A 103 11.19 7.93 -4.78
N GLU A 104 10.67 7.79 -6.00
CA GLU A 104 10.08 6.53 -6.49
C GLU A 104 11.14 5.60 -7.12
N SER A 105 12.40 6.00 -7.13
CA SER A 105 13.50 5.18 -7.61
C SER A 105 13.96 4.18 -6.54
N PRO A 106 14.18 2.90 -6.89
CA PRO A 106 14.76 1.91 -5.98
C PRO A 106 16.18 2.30 -5.51
N LEU A 107 16.88 3.16 -6.24
CA LEU A 107 18.22 3.63 -5.88
C LEU A 107 18.23 4.57 -4.66
N CYS A 108 17.08 5.07 -4.24
CA CYS A 108 16.95 5.78 -2.96
C CYS A 108 17.08 4.85 -1.75
N LEU A 109 16.89 3.55 -1.93
CA LEU A 109 17.08 2.55 -0.88
C LEU A 109 18.52 2.02 -0.85
N ASP A 110 18.95 1.61 0.32
CA ASP A 110 20.19 0.88 0.52
C ASP A 110 20.00 -0.59 0.19
N MET A 111 20.00 -0.88 -1.12
CA MET A 111 19.77 -2.22 -1.64
C MET A 111 20.85 -3.23 -1.24
N GLU A 112 22.06 -2.76 -0.99
CA GLU A 112 23.16 -3.58 -0.50
C GLU A 112 22.87 -4.04 0.92
N LEU A 113 22.60 -3.10 1.82
CA LEU A 113 22.24 -3.41 3.22
C LEU A 113 20.98 -4.28 3.32
N LEU A 114 19.97 -4.05 2.48
CA LEU A 114 18.77 -4.90 2.42
C LEU A 114 19.12 -6.35 2.07
N ASN A 115 19.89 -6.56 1.01
CA ASN A 115 20.29 -7.90 0.59
C ASN A 115 21.18 -8.60 1.65
N ASP A 116 22.08 -7.86 2.29
CA ASP A 116 22.91 -8.39 3.38
C ASP A 116 22.02 -8.81 4.56
N HIS A 117 21.05 -8.00 4.95
CA HIS A 117 20.14 -8.34 6.03
C HIS A 117 19.28 -9.56 5.71
N PHE A 118 18.82 -9.72 4.46
CA PHE A 118 18.08 -10.92 4.06
C PHE A 118 18.96 -12.17 4.15
N SER A 119 20.20 -12.11 3.67
CA SER A 119 21.17 -13.21 3.79
C SER A 119 21.47 -13.55 5.24
N MET A 120 21.71 -12.54 6.08
CA MET A 120 21.96 -12.71 7.51
C MET A 120 20.77 -13.36 8.25
N LEU A 121 19.54 -12.94 7.92
CA LEU A 121 18.33 -13.53 8.53
C LEU A 121 18.13 -14.99 8.11
N ALA A 122 18.37 -15.31 6.83
CA ALA A 122 18.33 -16.69 6.34
C ALA A 122 19.38 -17.60 7.03
N GLU A 123 20.51 -17.03 7.42
CA GLU A 123 21.56 -17.71 8.21
C GLU A 123 21.31 -17.71 9.72
N GLY A 124 20.18 -17.17 10.20
CA GLY A 124 19.85 -17.05 11.62
C GLY A 124 20.69 -16.04 12.39
N LYS A 125 21.36 -15.13 11.70
CA LYS A 125 22.16 -14.04 12.28
C LYS A 125 21.28 -12.86 12.70
N ARG A 126 21.79 -12.03 13.62
CA ARG A 126 21.12 -10.81 14.05
C ARG A 126 21.35 -9.69 13.06
N ILE A 127 20.31 -8.93 12.76
CA ILE A 127 20.37 -7.69 11.99
C ILE A 127 19.94 -6.50 12.85
N TYR A 128 20.33 -5.28 12.43
CA TYR A 128 19.98 -4.02 13.06
C TYR A 128 19.30 -3.15 12.01
N ILE A 129 17.97 -3.02 12.12
CA ILE A 129 17.15 -2.27 11.16
C ILE A 129 17.53 -0.79 11.26
N PRO A 130 17.91 -0.12 10.17
CA PRO A 130 18.17 1.30 10.18
C PRO A 130 16.91 2.09 10.54
N LYS A 131 17.03 3.39 10.75
CA LYS A 131 15.92 4.30 10.93
C LYS A 131 16.09 5.48 10.00
N TYR A 132 15.02 5.82 9.27
CA TYR A 132 15.00 6.99 8.40
C TYR A 132 13.99 8.02 8.88
N GLU A 133 14.41 9.28 8.93
CA GLU A 133 13.55 10.42 9.28
C GLU A 133 13.15 11.19 8.02
N PHE A 134 11.92 11.02 7.58
CA PHE A 134 11.40 11.67 6.37
C PHE A 134 11.40 13.18 6.43
N SER A 135 11.08 13.76 7.59
CA SER A 135 11.10 15.22 7.82
C SER A 135 12.48 15.83 7.60
N ARG A 136 13.54 15.10 7.91
CA ARG A 136 14.95 15.50 7.75
C ARG A 136 15.60 14.95 6.50
N ARG A 137 14.93 14.03 5.78
CA ARG A 137 15.44 13.29 4.61
C ARG A 137 16.79 12.62 4.86
N MET A 138 16.96 12.04 6.05
CA MET A 138 18.23 11.43 6.45
C MET A 138 18.06 10.18 7.31
N ARG A 139 19.02 9.28 7.21
CA ARG A 139 19.17 8.14 8.10
C ARG A 139 19.74 8.63 9.45
N VAL A 140 19.18 8.12 10.56
CA VAL A 140 19.74 8.34 11.88
C VAL A 140 20.77 7.26 12.22
N ILE A 141 21.68 7.59 13.17
CA ILE A 141 22.79 6.71 13.55
C ILE A 141 22.30 5.48 14.30
N GLU A 142 21.35 5.69 15.24
CA GLU A 142 20.82 4.58 16.03
C GLU A 142 19.83 3.74 15.19
N PRO A 143 19.95 2.41 15.24
CA PRO A 143 18.98 1.53 14.60
C PRO A 143 17.60 1.63 15.26
N SER A 144 16.53 1.43 14.48
CA SER A 144 15.16 1.43 15.02
C SER A 144 14.90 0.21 15.93
N LYS A 145 15.42 -0.93 15.54
CA LYS A 145 15.30 -2.21 16.27
C LYS A 145 16.30 -3.23 15.79
N SER A 146 16.45 -4.34 16.55
CA SER A 146 17.21 -5.50 16.10
C SER A 146 16.31 -6.73 15.99
N ILE A 147 16.58 -7.59 15.00
CA ILE A 147 15.88 -8.85 14.77
C ILE A 147 16.90 -9.97 14.68
N LYS A 148 16.61 -11.08 15.37
CA LYS A 148 17.26 -12.37 15.18
C LYS A 148 16.15 -13.41 15.16
N LEU A 149 15.90 -14.01 14.01
CA LEU A 149 14.88 -15.03 13.87
C LEU A 149 15.23 -16.28 14.67
N LYS A 150 14.26 -16.80 15.40
CA LYS A 150 14.29 -18.16 15.93
C LYS A 150 13.80 -19.13 14.86
N LYS A 151 13.97 -20.42 15.13
CA LYS A 151 13.36 -21.46 14.30
C LYS A 151 11.85 -21.22 14.28
N ASP A 152 11.26 -21.29 13.12
CA ASP A 152 9.82 -21.10 12.87
C ASP A 152 9.30 -19.67 13.07
N GLU A 153 10.17 -18.64 13.15
CA GLU A 153 9.78 -17.23 13.06
C GLU A 153 9.93 -16.73 11.62
N ILE A 154 9.06 -15.80 11.24
CA ILE A 154 8.99 -15.21 9.89
C ILE A 154 9.24 -13.71 9.99
N VAL A 155 9.78 -13.11 8.92
CA VAL A 155 9.88 -11.66 8.79
C VAL A 155 9.20 -11.19 7.51
N VAL A 156 8.31 -10.19 7.64
CA VAL A 156 7.62 -9.54 6.54
C VAL A 156 8.28 -8.20 6.28
N PHE A 157 8.95 -8.08 5.13
CA PHE A 157 9.47 -6.81 4.63
C PHE A 157 8.43 -6.17 3.69
N GLU A 158 7.96 -4.99 4.06
CA GLU A 158 6.97 -4.23 3.29
C GLU A 158 7.62 -3.01 2.65
N GLY A 159 7.41 -2.83 1.35
CA GLY A 159 7.85 -1.64 0.65
C GLY A 159 7.49 -1.66 -0.84
N ILE A 160 7.44 -0.47 -1.45
CA ILE A 160 7.07 -0.35 -2.87
C ILE A 160 8.01 -1.12 -3.79
N HIS A 161 9.27 -1.31 -3.40
CA HIS A 161 10.32 -1.98 -4.18
C HIS A 161 10.60 -3.42 -3.73
N ALA A 162 9.80 -4.01 -2.83
CA ALA A 162 10.08 -5.34 -2.28
C ALA A 162 10.17 -6.46 -3.33
N LEU A 163 9.50 -6.32 -4.49
CA LEU A 163 9.58 -7.28 -5.59
C LEU A 163 10.54 -6.87 -6.71
N ASN A 164 11.33 -5.81 -6.54
CA ASN A 164 12.31 -5.39 -7.53
C ASN A 164 13.38 -6.46 -7.75
N ASP A 165 13.89 -6.58 -8.97
CA ASP A 165 14.94 -7.54 -9.36
C ASP A 165 16.22 -7.41 -8.55
N LEU A 166 16.57 -6.21 -8.11
CA LEU A 166 17.71 -5.97 -7.23
C LEU A 166 17.64 -6.75 -5.91
N ILE A 167 16.46 -7.23 -5.53
CA ILE A 167 16.20 -8.04 -4.35
C ILE A 167 15.88 -9.49 -4.74
N THR A 168 14.85 -9.68 -5.57
CA THR A 168 14.27 -11.01 -5.80
C THR A 168 15.19 -11.97 -6.53
N GLN A 169 16.12 -11.48 -7.35
CA GLN A 169 17.13 -12.32 -8.01
C GLN A 169 18.12 -12.94 -7.02
N LYS A 170 18.45 -12.23 -5.94
CA LYS A 170 19.36 -12.72 -4.89
C LYS A 170 18.65 -13.60 -3.84
N HIS A 171 17.33 -13.43 -3.71
CA HIS A 171 16.52 -14.14 -2.71
C HIS A 171 15.29 -14.81 -3.39
N PRO A 172 15.53 -15.79 -4.30
CA PRO A 172 14.46 -16.40 -5.10
C PRO A 172 13.44 -17.15 -4.24
N ASP A 173 13.86 -17.73 -3.11
CA ASP A 173 13.01 -18.53 -2.22
C ASP A 173 12.14 -17.69 -1.27
N ALA A 174 12.35 -16.37 -1.17
CA ALA A 174 11.49 -15.49 -0.40
C ALA A 174 10.07 -15.49 -0.95
N PHE A 175 9.07 -15.56 -0.07
CA PHE A 175 7.66 -15.50 -0.49
C PHE A 175 7.28 -14.09 -0.93
N LYS A 176 6.68 -13.96 -2.10
CA LYS A 176 6.42 -12.67 -2.77
C LYS A 176 4.93 -12.38 -2.81
N LEU A 177 4.53 -11.28 -2.18
CA LEU A 177 3.17 -10.75 -2.20
C LEU A 177 3.09 -9.44 -2.97
N TYR A 178 2.06 -9.28 -3.78
CA TYR A 178 1.77 -8.02 -4.44
C TYR A 178 0.34 -7.56 -4.13
N ILE A 179 0.21 -6.32 -3.65
CA ILE A 179 -1.07 -5.72 -3.28
C ILE A 179 -1.34 -4.49 -4.13
N SER A 180 -2.54 -4.39 -4.70
CA SER A 180 -2.96 -3.20 -5.43
C SER A 180 -4.48 -3.09 -5.44
N ALA A 181 -5.02 -1.90 -5.16
CA ALA A 181 -6.40 -1.57 -5.50
C ALA A 181 -6.46 -1.34 -7.02
N ARG A 182 -7.13 -2.24 -7.77
CA ARG A 182 -7.06 -2.28 -9.23
C ARG A 182 -8.39 -2.57 -9.93
N SER A 183 -9.45 -2.91 -9.19
CA SER A 183 -10.77 -3.08 -9.77
C SER A 183 -11.34 -1.75 -10.23
N ASN A 184 -11.90 -1.72 -11.44
CA ASN A 184 -12.68 -0.58 -11.92
C ASN A 184 -14.11 -0.66 -11.40
N VAL A 185 -14.86 0.45 -11.52
CA VAL A 185 -16.32 0.43 -11.38
C VAL A 185 -16.92 0.71 -12.74
N GLU A 186 -17.90 -0.09 -13.13
CA GLU A 186 -18.61 -0.02 -14.40
C GLU A 186 -20.08 0.33 -14.19
N PHE A 187 -20.64 1.01 -15.18
CA PHE A 187 -22.06 1.29 -15.28
C PHE A 187 -22.51 0.99 -16.72
N ASN A 188 -23.45 0.06 -16.88
CA ASN A 188 -23.90 -0.42 -18.20
C ASN A 188 -22.77 -0.90 -19.13
N GLY A 189 -21.70 -1.50 -18.57
CA GLY A 189 -20.54 -2.00 -19.31
C GLY A 189 -19.46 -0.97 -19.64
N GLU A 190 -19.65 0.29 -19.24
CA GLU A 190 -18.65 1.35 -19.40
C GLU A 190 -17.93 1.63 -18.06
N VAL A 191 -16.61 1.81 -18.11
CA VAL A 191 -15.81 2.17 -16.93
C VAL A 191 -16.10 3.61 -16.53
N VAL A 192 -16.79 3.80 -15.43
CA VAL A 192 -17.13 5.11 -14.87
C VAL A 192 -16.18 5.55 -13.75
N PHE A 193 -15.45 4.58 -13.12
CA PHE A 193 -14.46 4.89 -12.10
C PHE A 193 -13.26 3.94 -12.22
N LYS A 194 -12.06 4.52 -12.39
CA LYS A 194 -10.83 3.75 -12.64
C LYS A 194 -10.22 3.24 -11.33
N GLY A 195 -9.69 2.02 -11.32
CA GLY A 195 -8.98 1.45 -10.16
C GLY A 195 -7.82 2.32 -9.64
N THR A 196 -7.18 3.12 -10.49
CA THR A 196 -6.15 4.07 -10.07
C THR A 196 -6.69 5.23 -9.24
N TRP A 197 -7.94 5.60 -9.43
CA TRP A 197 -8.58 6.69 -8.68
C TRP A 197 -8.90 6.28 -7.23
N PHE A 198 -9.17 5.00 -6.97
CA PHE A 198 -9.25 4.50 -5.59
C PHE A 198 -8.01 4.88 -4.78
N ARG A 199 -6.83 4.66 -5.35
CA ARG A 199 -5.57 4.94 -4.65
C ARG A 199 -5.25 6.43 -4.58
N LEU A 200 -5.63 7.22 -5.59
CA LEU A 200 -5.52 8.67 -5.54
C LEU A 200 -6.34 9.23 -4.36
N ILE A 201 -7.61 8.82 -4.26
CA ILE A 201 -8.51 9.26 -3.19
C ILE A 201 -7.99 8.80 -1.82
N ARG A 202 -7.65 7.52 -1.66
CA ARG A 202 -7.05 7.00 -0.43
C ARG A 202 -5.84 7.82 0.00
N ARG A 203 -4.93 8.09 -0.94
CA ARG A 203 -3.71 8.86 -0.65
C ARG A 203 -4.05 10.30 -0.26
N THR A 204 -4.93 10.98 -1.00
CA THR A 204 -5.30 12.37 -0.71
C THR A 204 -5.95 12.50 0.67
N VAL A 205 -6.90 11.64 0.99
CA VAL A 205 -7.59 11.65 2.29
C VAL A 205 -6.60 11.38 3.43
N ARG A 206 -5.76 10.35 3.30
CA ARG A 206 -4.74 10.00 4.29
C ARG A 206 -3.71 11.10 4.48
N ASP A 207 -3.12 11.58 3.39
CA ASP A 207 -2.00 12.52 3.45
C ASP A 207 -2.47 13.87 4.02
N TYR A 208 -3.72 14.27 3.74
CA TYR A 208 -4.35 15.42 4.38
C TYR A 208 -4.58 15.20 5.89
N LYS A 209 -5.20 14.07 6.28
CA LYS A 209 -5.55 13.81 7.68
C LYS A 209 -4.32 13.58 8.58
N PHE A 210 -3.26 12.92 8.07
CA PHE A 210 -2.21 12.38 8.93
C PHE A 210 -0.79 12.82 8.58
N ARG A 211 -0.58 13.46 7.41
CA ARG A 211 0.76 13.84 6.95
C ARG A 211 0.92 15.34 6.71
N GLY A 212 -0.12 16.11 6.94
CA GLY A 212 -0.11 17.57 6.77
C GLY A 212 0.11 18.03 5.33
N ALA A 213 -0.20 17.17 4.35
CA ALA A 213 -0.11 17.51 2.94
C ALA A 213 -1.46 18.02 2.42
N ASP A 214 -1.44 19.17 1.78
CA ASP A 214 -2.63 19.70 1.13
C ASP A 214 -3.04 18.85 -0.10
N PRO A 215 -4.33 18.81 -0.48
CA PRO A 215 -4.81 18.01 -1.60
C PRO A 215 -4.13 18.33 -2.93
N ASP A 216 -3.82 19.61 -3.19
CA ASP A 216 -3.09 20.07 -4.38
C ASP A 216 -1.67 19.52 -4.44
N GLN A 217 -0.95 19.47 -3.32
CA GLN A 217 0.37 18.86 -3.22
C GLN A 217 0.31 17.37 -3.57
N THR A 218 -0.67 16.64 -3.03
CA THR A 218 -0.83 15.22 -3.34
C THR A 218 -1.15 15.00 -4.81
N LEU A 219 -2.01 15.83 -5.40
CA LEU A 219 -2.37 15.75 -6.81
C LEU A 219 -1.18 16.07 -7.74
N SER A 220 -0.40 17.11 -7.43
CA SER A 220 0.78 17.49 -8.22
C SER A 220 1.86 16.39 -8.23
N MET A 221 2.04 15.70 -7.08
CA MET A 221 2.97 14.57 -6.97
C MET A 221 2.46 13.29 -7.65
N TRP A 222 1.16 13.18 -7.92
CA TRP A 222 0.54 11.94 -8.39
C TRP A 222 1.12 11.42 -9.70
N ALA A 223 1.56 12.30 -10.60
CA ALA A 223 2.23 11.90 -11.83
C ALA A 223 3.53 11.16 -11.61
N ASN A 224 4.38 11.71 -10.75
CA ASN A 224 5.64 11.08 -10.44
C ASN A 224 5.43 9.72 -9.77
N VAL A 225 4.46 9.63 -8.84
CA VAL A 225 4.04 8.38 -8.23
C VAL A 225 3.60 7.36 -9.31
N ARG A 226 2.76 7.78 -10.27
CA ARG A 226 2.31 6.89 -11.36
C ARG A 226 3.43 6.51 -12.32
N ARG A 227 4.37 7.43 -12.59
CA ARG A 227 5.56 7.16 -13.38
C ARG A 227 6.45 6.12 -12.69
N GLY A 228 6.78 6.36 -11.41
CA GLY A 228 7.58 5.45 -10.60
C GLY A 228 6.93 4.06 -10.47
N GLU A 229 5.62 3.99 -10.27
CA GLU A 229 4.88 2.73 -10.27
C GLU A 229 5.05 1.96 -11.58
N LYS A 230 4.86 2.63 -12.72
CA LYS A 230 5.00 1.99 -14.04
C LYS A 230 6.43 1.51 -14.32
N ALA A 231 7.43 2.27 -13.88
CA ALA A 231 8.83 1.96 -14.12
C ALA A 231 9.39 0.92 -13.12
N ASN A 232 9.06 1.04 -11.84
CA ASN A 232 9.81 0.40 -10.77
C ASN A 232 9.01 -0.60 -9.91
N ILE A 233 7.66 -0.67 -10.09
CA ILE A 233 6.80 -1.52 -9.25
C ILE A 233 5.98 -2.49 -10.10
N SER A 234 5.17 -1.98 -11.02
CA SER A 234 4.24 -2.76 -11.85
C SER A 234 4.90 -3.83 -12.72
N PRO A 235 6.12 -3.65 -13.26
CA PRO A 235 6.81 -4.68 -14.05
C PRO A 235 7.04 -5.97 -13.27
N PHE A 236 7.18 -5.87 -11.94
CA PHE A 236 7.51 -7.01 -11.08
C PHE A 236 6.30 -7.72 -10.47
N LYS A 237 5.07 -7.22 -10.68
CA LYS A 237 3.85 -7.79 -10.10
C LYS A 237 3.63 -9.27 -10.43
N ASN A 238 4.03 -9.70 -11.64
CA ASN A 238 3.86 -11.08 -12.10
C ASN A 238 4.86 -12.07 -11.47
N LYS A 239 5.83 -11.58 -10.67
CA LYS A 239 6.74 -12.40 -9.87
C LYS A 239 6.16 -12.77 -8.51
N ALA A 240 5.02 -12.18 -8.14
CA ALA A 240 4.37 -12.49 -6.88
C ALA A 240 3.81 -13.92 -6.89
N ASP A 241 4.07 -14.64 -5.82
CA ASP A 241 3.48 -15.95 -5.54
C ASP A 241 1.99 -15.83 -5.22
N PHE A 242 1.58 -14.68 -4.65
CA PHE A 242 0.19 -14.34 -4.42
C PHE A 242 -0.09 -12.85 -4.67
N GLN A 243 -1.23 -12.56 -5.33
CA GLN A 243 -1.65 -11.20 -5.64
C GLN A 243 -2.97 -10.87 -4.97
N PHE A 244 -2.99 -9.75 -4.23
CA PHE A 244 -4.20 -9.17 -3.64
C PHE A 244 -4.77 -8.06 -4.50
N ASP A 245 -6.07 -8.10 -4.74
CA ASP A 245 -6.84 -6.90 -5.02
C ASP A 245 -7.39 -6.36 -3.69
N SER A 246 -6.93 -5.19 -3.31
CA SER A 246 -7.31 -4.52 -2.06
C SER A 246 -8.35 -3.41 -2.28
N SER A 247 -8.98 -3.33 -3.45
CA SER A 247 -10.13 -2.44 -3.66
C SER A 247 -11.38 -3.03 -3.02
N PHE A 248 -12.20 -2.16 -2.44
CA PHE A 248 -13.49 -2.52 -1.89
C PHE A 248 -14.59 -1.77 -2.64
N PRO A 249 -15.66 -2.44 -3.06
CA PRO A 249 -16.73 -1.77 -3.80
C PRO A 249 -17.42 -0.66 -2.98
N TYR A 250 -17.46 -0.76 -1.64
CA TYR A 250 -18.10 0.21 -0.77
C TYR A 250 -17.24 1.44 -0.45
N GLU A 251 -15.92 1.40 -0.66
CA GLU A 251 -15.02 2.40 -0.10
C GLU A 251 -15.21 3.81 -0.66
N MET A 252 -15.63 3.93 -1.91
CA MET A 252 -15.92 5.24 -2.48
C MET A 252 -17.19 5.85 -1.86
N ALA A 253 -18.18 5.04 -1.47
CA ALA A 253 -19.34 5.51 -0.75
C ALA A 253 -18.98 6.01 0.67
N VAL A 254 -18.03 5.35 1.36
CA VAL A 254 -17.53 5.80 2.67
C VAL A 254 -16.70 7.07 2.58
N MET A 255 -15.83 7.18 1.57
CA MET A 255 -14.93 8.33 1.42
C MET A 255 -15.51 9.50 0.62
N ASN A 256 -16.74 9.38 0.10
CA ASN A 256 -17.36 10.33 -0.81
C ASN A 256 -17.31 11.77 -0.30
N GLU A 257 -17.87 12.03 0.87
CA GLU A 257 -17.97 13.39 1.44
C GLU A 257 -16.58 13.99 1.71
N ALA A 258 -15.70 13.23 2.34
CA ALA A 258 -14.35 13.68 2.65
C ALA A 258 -13.55 13.98 1.37
N ALA A 259 -13.58 13.08 0.40
CA ALA A 259 -12.86 13.24 -0.87
C ALA A 259 -13.46 14.38 -1.71
N THR A 260 -14.79 14.49 -1.80
CA THR A 260 -15.45 15.58 -2.51
C THR A 260 -15.08 16.95 -1.92
N LYS A 261 -15.09 17.08 -0.59
CA LYS A 261 -14.68 18.31 0.09
C LYS A 261 -13.23 18.68 -0.23
N LEU A 262 -12.29 17.71 -0.15
CA LEU A 262 -10.87 17.95 -0.41
C LEU A 262 -10.62 18.30 -1.87
N PHE A 263 -11.19 17.57 -2.82
CA PHE A 263 -10.97 17.84 -4.24
C PHE A 263 -11.64 19.12 -4.71
N SER A 264 -12.79 19.49 -4.13
CA SER A 264 -13.46 20.76 -4.46
C SER A 264 -12.69 21.98 -3.93
N SER A 265 -11.76 21.82 -3.00
CA SER A 265 -10.91 22.91 -2.50
C SER A 265 -9.69 23.19 -3.38
N ILE A 266 -9.39 22.32 -4.33
CA ILE A 266 -8.23 22.46 -5.22
C ILE A 266 -8.48 23.58 -6.25
N PRO A 267 -7.62 24.60 -6.33
CA PRO A 267 -7.80 25.70 -7.28
C PRO A 267 -7.73 25.24 -8.75
N GLU A 268 -8.49 25.89 -9.60
CA GLU A 268 -8.35 25.69 -11.06
C GLU A 268 -6.97 26.17 -11.55
N GLY A 269 -6.41 25.47 -12.56
CA GLY A 269 -5.13 25.86 -13.16
C GLY A 269 -3.90 25.18 -12.54
N ILE A 270 -4.07 24.32 -11.54
CA ILE A 270 -2.99 23.47 -11.05
C ILE A 270 -2.63 22.42 -12.11
N GLU A 271 -1.36 22.06 -12.16
CA GLU A 271 -0.88 20.93 -12.94
C GLU A 271 -1.72 19.70 -12.64
N ARG A 272 -2.28 19.03 -13.65
CA ARG A 272 -3.18 17.85 -13.58
C ARG A 272 -4.60 18.08 -13.11
N TYR A 273 -5.06 19.30 -13.09
CA TYR A 273 -6.47 19.60 -12.87
C TYR A 273 -7.41 18.82 -13.81
N ASP A 274 -6.92 18.43 -15.00
CA ASP A 274 -7.69 17.60 -15.94
C ASP A 274 -8.03 16.19 -15.41
N GLU A 275 -7.17 15.58 -14.57
CA GLU A 275 -7.50 14.31 -13.90
C GLU A 275 -8.60 14.56 -12.86
N LEU A 276 -8.50 15.63 -12.10
CA LEU A 276 -9.51 16.03 -11.11
C LEU A 276 -10.88 16.29 -11.74
N ARG A 277 -10.93 16.94 -12.92
CA ARG A 277 -12.17 17.15 -13.69
C ARG A 277 -12.89 15.85 -14.04
N GLN A 278 -12.18 14.72 -14.12
CA GLN A 278 -12.77 13.41 -14.36
C GLN A 278 -13.14 12.71 -13.06
N VAL A 279 -12.28 12.79 -12.04
CA VAL A 279 -12.46 12.09 -10.75
C VAL A 279 -13.64 12.65 -9.97
N LEU A 280 -13.77 13.97 -9.87
CA LEU A 280 -14.78 14.60 -9.03
C LEU A 280 -16.23 14.30 -9.49
N PRO A 281 -16.60 14.42 -10.77
CA PRO A 281 -17.91 13.99 -11.25
C PRO A 281 -18.14 12.48 -11.10
N ALA A 282 -17.11 11.67 -11.29
CA ALA A 282 -17.20 10.21 -11.14
C ALA A 282 -17.45 9.81 -9.69
N LEU A 283 -16.85 10.52 -8.71
CA LEU A 283 -17.08 10.29 -7.29
C LEU A 283 -18.52 10.60 -6.90
N GLN A 284 -19.16 11.61 -7.50
CA GLN A 284 -20.55 11.97 -7.25
C GLN A 284 -21.56 10.91 -7.71
N LEU A 285 -21.15 9.92 -8.49
CA LEU A 285 -22.02 8.79 -8.88
C LEU A 285 -22.29 7.81 -7.72
N PHE A 286 -21.46 7.84 -6.69
CA PHE A 286 -21.62 6.95 -5.53
C PHE A 286 -22.52 7.55 -4.47
N GLY A 287 -23.35 6.70 -3.85
CA GLY A 287 -24.05 7.05 -2.63
C GLY A 287 -23.08 7.32 -1.46
N VAL A 288 -23.61 7.61 -0.29
CA VAL A 288 -22.86 7.91 0.93
C VAL A 288 -23.13 6.83 1.98
N ILE A 289 -22.07 6.33 2.60
CA ILE A 289 -22.13 5.45 3.76
C ILE A 289 -21.43 6.15 4.93
N ASP A 290 -22.06 6.14 6.10
CA ASP A 290 -21.46 6.66 7.34
C ASP A 290 -20.20 5.86 7.71
N GLU A 291 -19.07 6.55 7.86
CA GLU A 291 -17.79 5.93 8.21
C GLU A 291 -17.81 5.21 9.57
N SER A 292 -18.77 5.51 10.45
CA SER A 292 -18.95 4.82 11.75
C SER A 292 -19.33 3.35 11.61
N LEU A 293 -19.88 2.95 10.45
CA LEU A 293 -20.24 1.56 10.16
C LEU A 293 -19.01 0.69 9.82
N VAL A 294 -17.86 1.31 9.53
CA VAL A 294 -16.63 0.61 9.20
C VAL A 294 -15.95 0.10 10.47
N ALA A 295 -15.60 -1.18 10.51
CA ALA A 295 -14.94 -1.78 11.66
C ALA A 295 -13.55 -1.15 11.91
N PRO A 296 -13.08 -1.05 13.19
CA PRO A 296 -11.79 -0.45 13.52
C PRO A 296 -10.60 -1.17 12.87
N ASP A 297 -10.72 -2.47 12.64
CA ASP A 297 -9.68 -3.29 12.01
C ASP A 297 -9.77 -3.32 10.46
N ALA A 298 -10.76 -2.63 9.85
CA ALA A 298 -10.91 -2.61 8.40
C ALA A 298 -9.73 -1.92 7.70
N LEU A 299 -9.32 -2.43 6.52
CA LEU A 299 -8.18 -1.87 5.77
C LEU A 299 -8.36 -0.39 5.45
N ILE A 300 -9.59 0.05 5.13
CA ILE A 300 -9.80 1.45 4.72
C ILE A 300 -9.57 2.43 5.87
N ARG A 301 -9.55 1.98 7.13
CA ARG A 301 -9.17 2.80 8.28
C ARG A 301 -7.76 3.38 8.17
N GLU A 302 -6.83 2.72 7.47
CA GLU A 302 -5.51 3.29 7.12
C GLU A 302 -5.62 4.67 6.45
N PHE A 303 -6.75 4.95 5.79
CA PHE A 303 -6.94 6.18 5.02
C PHE A 303 -7.91 7.15 5.69
N ILE A 304 -8.96 6.65 6.31
CA ILE A 304 -10.00 7.49 6.94
C ILE A 304 -9.77 7.73 8.43
N GLY A 305 -8.91 6.94 9.09
CA GLY A 305 -8.59 7.05 10.51
C GLY A 305 -9.52 6.28 11.44
N GLY A 306 -9.21 6.32 12.73
CA GLY A 306 -9.94 5.60 13.78
C GLY A 306 -9.73 4.09 13.72
N GLY A 307 -8.56 3.65 13.23
CA GLY A 307 -8.20 2.25 13.08
C GLY A 307 -7.34 1.70 14.22
N GLU A 308 -7.33 0.37 14.38
CA GLU A 308 -6.48 -0.32 15.36
C GLU A 308 -4.99 -0.31 14.99
N TYR A 309 -4.67 -0.01 13.73
CA TYR A 309 -3.31 -0.08 13.18
C TYR A 309 -2.62 1.29 13.03
N GLU A 310 -3.16 2.33 13.65
CA GLU A 310 -2.57 3.70 13.66
C GLU A 310 -1.29 3.80 14.50
#